data_f608f27ae8a5bd1238dd1d5a101cb6ba
#
_entry.id   f608f27ae8a5bd1238dd1d5a101cb6ba
#
_cell.length_a   1.000
_cell.length_b   1.000
_cell.length_c   1.000
_cell.angle_alpha   90.00
_cell.angle_beta   90.00
_cell.angle_gamma   90.00
#
_symmetry.space_group_name_H-M   'P 1'
#
loop_
_entity.id
_entity.type
_entity.pdbx_description
1 polymer ?
#
loop_
_entity_poly.entity_id
_entity_poly.type
_entity_poly.pdbx_seq_one_letter_code
_entity_poly.pdbx_strand_id
1 'polypeptide(L)'
;VFFTMVMWIFGLLMVYPFVSMVVIAFRPAGLAYRPLFYPTVPIADNFITVISHPNFLNWSQNTIVTVVVSIVLRLMVTLPASYAFARLKFRGSKLLLLVFMLTLVVPSETTMVPRYLYYKSLGLFDSLWVVILPELSEVFYLMLLIQFFQAIPRDLNEAACIDGASQLCILARIYVPLSGPAIATAVLFSFINIWNNFLDPYLFITSIDRQMLTPALKYFQERGGANVPVQLAGSAIAIIPIVLLFIFTQKYFVEGITNAGIKG
;
A
#
# COMPACT_ATOMS: atom_id res chain seq x y z
N VAL A 1 11.34 -15.54 -30.52
CA VAL A 1 12.27 -14.38 -30.73
C VAL A 1 11.47 -13.08 -30.79
N PHE A 2 10.52 -12.92 -31.74
CA PHE A 2 9.73 -11.68 -31.90
C PHE A 2 8.99 -11.26 -30.63
N PHE A 3 8.27 -12.18 -29.99
CA PHE A 3 7.55 -11.91 -28.74
C PHE A 3 8.50 -11.50 -27.62
N THR A 4 9.64 -12.14 -27.50
CA THR A 4 10.66 -11.79 -26.51
C THR A 4 11.23 -10.39 -26.73
N MET A 5 11.49 -9.99 -27.99
CA MET A 5 11.94 -8.64 -28.33
C MET A 5 10.90 -7.58 -27.97
N VAL A 6 9.63 -7.83 -28.28
CA VAL A 6 8.52 -6.93 -27.90
C VAL A 6 8.44 -6.76 -26.40
N MET A 7 8.55 -7.85 -25.62
CA MET A 7 8.56 -7.79 -24.15
C MET A 7 9.74 -6.99 -23.60
N TRP A 8 10.94 -7.13 -24.18
CA TRP A 8 12.10 -6.33 -23.78
C TRP A 8 11.91 -4.84 -24.06
N ILE A 9 11.38 -4.49 -25.24
CA ILE A 9 11.09 -3.09 -25.59
C ILE A 9 10.07 -2.50 -24.61
N PHE A 10 9.01 -3.24 -24.30
CA PHE A 10 8.00 -2.81 -23.32
C PHE A 10 8.60 -2.63 -21.93
N GLY A 11 9.44 -3.56 -21.50
CA GLY A 11 10.14 -3.47 -20.20
C GLY A 11 11.06 -2.24 -20.12
N LEU A 12 11.84 -1.97 -21.14
CA LEU A 12 12.70 -0.79 -21.20
C LEU A 12 11.88 0.52 -21.19
N LEU A 13 10.75 0.56 -21.89
CA LEU A 13 9.86 1.71 -21.93
C LEU A 13 9.21 1.99 -20.57
N MET A 14 8.87 0.93 -19.82
CA MET A 14 8.34 1.04 -18.44
C MET A 14 9.39 1.51 -17.42
N VAL A 15 10.65 1.14 -17.60
CA VAL A 15 11.75 1.54 -16.71
C VAL A 15 12.24 2.97 -16.99
N TYR A 16 12.08 3.46 -18.23
CA TYR A 16 12.54 4.77 -18.66
C TYR A 16 12.17 5.95 -17.74
N PRO A 17 10.90 6.12 -17.30
CA PRO A 17 10.54 7.23 -16.41
C PRO A 17 11.27 7.19 -15.07
N PHE A 18 11.52 6.00 -14.52
CA PHE A 18 12.27 5.85 -13.26
C PHE A 18 13.75 6.19 -13.43
N VAL A 19 14.35 5.75 -14.53
CA VAL A 19 15.75 6.15 -14.87
C VAL A 19 15.83 7.66 -15.07
N SER A 20 14.87 8.25 -15.79
CA SER A 20 14.83 9.70 -16.01
C SER A 20 14.68 10.47 -14.71
N MET A 21 13.82 10.00 -13.79
CA MET A 21 13.66 10.55 -12.45
C MET A 21 15.00 10.61 -11.71
N VAL A 22 15.70 9.48 -11.65
CA VAL A 22 17.01 9.39 -10.97
C VAL A 22 18.06 10.28 -11.65
N VAL A 23 18.12 10.27 -12.99
CA VAL A 23 19.07 11.11 -13.74
C VAL A 23 18.83 12.60 -13.47
N ILE A 24 17.56 13.05 -13.47
CA ILE A 24 17.22 14.45 -13.20
C ILE A 24 17.50 14.80 -11.73
N ALA A 25 17.28 13.87 -10.80
CA ALA A 25 17.59 14.07 -9.38
C ALA A 25 19.06 14.42 -9.12
N PHE A 26 19.98 13.98 -9.97
CA PHE A 26 21.40 14.32 -9.91
C PHE A 26 21.79 15.57 -10.69
N ARG A 27 20.83 16.37 -11.20
CA ARG A 27 21.13 17.57 -11.97
C ARG A 27 20.97 18.86 -11.16
N PRO A 28 21.74 19.92 -11.48
CA PRO A 28 21.44 21.28 -11.02
C PRO A 28 20.07 21.74 -11.53
N ALA A 29 19.39 22.59 -10.77
CA ALA A 29 18.05 23.10 -11.11
C ALA A 29 17.97 23.71 -12.53
N GLY A 30 18.99 24.48 -12.96
CA GLY A 30 19.04 25.10 -14.28
C GLY A 30 19.15 24.12 -15.47
N LEU A 31 19.45 22.84 -15.20
CA LEU A 31 19.57 21.78 -16.21
C LEU A 31 18.44 20.73 -16.14
N ALA A 32 17.46 20.92 -15.29
CA ALA A 32 16.38 19.96 -15.03
C ALA A 32 15.65 19.51 -16.31
N TYR A 33 15.35 20.44 -17.20
CA TYR A 33 14.52 20.21 -18.38
C TYR A 33 15.32 19.94 -19.67
N ARG A 34 16.66 19.84 -19.61
CA ARG A 34 17.44 19.49 -20.80
C ARG A 34 17.25 18.02 -21.16
N PRO A 35 17.05 17.69 -22.47
CA PRO A 35 16.86 16.30 -22.92
C PRO A 35 18.20 15.56 -22.95
N LEU A 36 18.75 15.24 -21.80
CA LEU A 36 20.01 14.50 -21.67
C LEU A 36 19.71 13.21 -20.88
N PHE A 37 20.29 12.10 -21.33
CA PHE A 37 20.14 10.79 -20.66
C PHE A 37 21.10 10.57 -19.49
N TYR A 38 22.03 11.49 -19.28
CA TYR A 38 23.01 11.41 -18.17
C TYR A 38 23.22 12.82 -17.57
N PRO A 39 23.57 12.92 -16.30
CA PRO A 39 23.91 14.19 -15.70
C PRO A 39 25.27 14.66 -16.21
N THR A 40 25.35 15.81 -16.87
CA THR A 40 26.61 16.40 -17.33
C THR A 40 27.51 16.82 -16.18
N VAL A 41 26.91 17.23 -15.06
CA VAL A 41 27.56 17.52 -13.77
C VAL A 41 26.70 16.87 -12.69
N PRO A 42 27.00 15.64 -12.26
CA PRO A 42 26.22 14.98 -11.21
C PRO A 42 26.46 15.66 -9.87
N ILE A 43 25.37 16.09 -9.22
CA ILE A 43 25.41 16.68 -7.88
C ILE A 43 24.57 15.83 -6.92
N ALA A 44 25.07 15.60 -5.71
CA ALA A 44 24.33 14.92 -4.65
C ALA A 44 23.53 15.89 -3.76
N ASP A 45 23.71 17.18 -3.95
CA ASP A 45 23.16 18.22 -3.10
C ASP A 45 21.62 18.18 -3.02
N ASN A 46 20.95 17.73 -4.09
CA ASN A 46 19.50 17.55 -4.10
C ASN A 46 19.05 16.49 -3.09
N PHE A 47 19.76 15.37 -3.01
CA PHE A 47 19.48 14.33 -2.02
C PHE A 47 19.82 14.80 -0.60
N ILE A 48 20.95 15.50 -0.44
CA ILE A 48 21.35 16.09 0.85
C ILE A 48 20.27 17.07 1.31
N THR A 49 19.76 17.94 0.43
CA THR A 49 18.71 18.91 0.72
C THR A 49 17.45 18.22 1.24
N VAL A 50 17.06 17.09 0.65
CA VAL A 50 15.89 16.31 1.11
C VAL A 50 16.14 15.70 2.48
N ILE A 51 17.23 14.97 2.65
CA ILE A 51 17.55 14.21 3.88
C ILE A 51 17.82 15.15 5.06
N SER A 52 18.46 16.31 4.80
CA SER A 52 18.77 17.33 5.81
C SER A 52 17.58 18.23 6.17
N HIS A 53 16.42 18.02 5.54
CA HIS A 53 15.25 18.80 5.90
C HIS A 53 14.82 18.49 7.35
N PRO A 54 14.55 19.48 8.21
CA PRO A 54 14.30 19.28 9.65
C PRO A 54 13.20 18.25 9.95
N ASN A 55 12.18 18.16 9.09
CA ASN A 55 11.05 17.25 9.28
C ASN A 55 11.18 15.94 8.48
N PHE A 56 12.25 15.68 7.73
CA PHE A 56 12.38 14.49 6.88
C PHE A 56 12.26 13.19 7.70
N LEU A 57 12.89 13.16 8.86
CA LEU A 57 12.82 12.00 9.75
C LEU A 57 11.39 11.78 10.30
N ASN A 58 10.71 12.86 10.69
CA ASN A 58 9.32 12.80 11.16
C ASN A 58 8.39 12.26 10.06
N TRP A 59 8.50 12.79 8.82
CA TRP A 59 7.71 12.32 7.69
C TRP A 59 7.91 10.84 7.38
N SER A 60 9.17 10.40 7.42
CA SER A 60 9.52 8.99 7.21
C SER A 60 8.97 8.10 8.33
N GLN A 61 9.11 8.49 9.59
CA GLN A 61 8.59 7.77 10.74
C GLN A 61 7.06 7.72 10.72
N ASN A 62 6.40 8.84 10.46
CA ASN A 62 4.94 8.91 10.34
C ASN A 62 4.41 7.96 9.27
N THR A 63 5.08 7.91 8.12
CA THR A 63 4.71 6.99 7.04
C THR A 63 4.87 5.53 7.46
N ILE A 64 6.03 5.17 8.05
CA ILE A 64 6.30 3.81 8.50
C ILE A 64 5.30 3.39 9.58
N VAL A 65 5.06 4.25 10.58
CA VAL A 65 4.09 3.99 11.66
C VAL A 65 2.69 3.79 11.08
N THR A 66 2.25 4.69 10.20
CA THR A 66 0.94 4.58 9.54
C THR A 66 0.81 3.27 8.78
N VAL A 67 1.79 2.91 7.97
CA VAL A 67 1.80 1.66 7.19
C VAL A 67 1.73 0.44 8.11
N VAL A 68 2.63 0.36 9.09
CA VAL A 68 2.71 -0.82 9.98
C VAL A 68 1.43 -0.96 10.80
N VAL A 69 0.98 0.12 11.43
CA VAL A 69 -0.23 0.09 12.27
C VAL A 69 -1.47 -0.25 11.43
N SER A 70 -1.64 0.37 10.27
CA SER A 70 -2.76 0.06 9.37
C SER A 70 -2.77 -1.40 8.92
N ILE A 71 -1.63 -1.95 8.52
CA ILE A 71 -1.54 -3.35 8.08
C ILE A 71 -1.87 -4.30 9.24
N VAL A 72 -1.30 -4.08 10.42
CA VAL A 72 -1.57 -4.94 11.59
C VAL A 72 -3.04 -4.90 11.97
N LEU A 73 -3.62 -3.71 12.12
CA LEU A 73 -5.02 -3.54 12.47
C LEU A 73 -5.96 -4.09 11.39
N ARG A 74 -5.64 -3.87 10.11
CA ARG A 74 -6.37 -4.46 8.99
C ARG A 74 -6.41 -5.98 9.07
N LEU A 75 -5.25 -6.64 9.25
CA LEU A 75 -5.19 -8.10 9.37
C LEU A 75 -5.96 -8.60 10.58
N MET A 76 -5.87 -7.89 11.73
CA MET A 76 -6.63 -8.24 12.94
C MET A 76 -8.15 -8.22 12.72
N VAL A 77 -8.66 -7.33 11.87
CA VAL A 77 -10.08 -7.24 11.53
C VAL A 77 -10.44 -8.19 10.39
N THR A 78 -9.63 -8.21 9.34
CA THR A 78 -9.98 -8.89 8.08
C THR A 78 -9.84 -10.41 8.17
N LEU A 79 -8.84 -10.94 8.89
CA LEU A 79 -8.66 -12.39 9.03
C LEU A 79 -9.86 -13.07 9.71
N PRO A 80 -10.32 -12.63 10.91
CA PRO A 80 -11.49 -13.23 11.54
C PRO A 80 -12.76 -13.03 10.71
N ALA A 81 -12.94 -11.83 10.12
CA ALA A 81 -14.09 -11.55 9.27
C ALA A 81 -14.13 -12.48 8.05
N SER A 82 -13.02 -12.62 7.34
CA SER A 82 -12.92 -13.50 6.17
C SER A 82 -13.16 -14.97 6.54
N TYR A 83 -12.67 -15.41 7.69
CA TYR A 83 -12.94 -16.74 8.20
C TYR A 83 -14.43 -16.95 8.49
N ALA A 84 -15.07 -15.99 9.14
CA ALA A 84 -16.50 -16.04 9.43
C ALA A 84 -17.32 -16.16 8.15
N PHE A 85 -17.05 -15.35 7.14
CA PHE A 85 -17.76 -15.41 5.85
C PHE A 85 -17.45 -16.67 5.04
N ALA A 86 -16.23 -17.19 5.14
CA ALA A 86 -15.84 -18.37 4.37
C ALA A 86 -16.33 -19.70 4.98
N ARG A 87 -16.43 -19.78 6.31
CA ARG A 87 -16.59 -21.04 7.04
C ARG A 87 -17.79 -21.10 7.98
N LEU A 88 -18.14 -19.98 8.61
CA LEU A 88 -19.24 -19.99 9.55
C LEU A 88 -20.58 -19.74 8.85
N LYS A 89 -21.61 -20.48 9.28
CA LYS A 89 -22.99 -20.29 8.82
C LYS A 89 -23.71 -19.38 9.82
N PHE A 90 -23.89 -18.11 9.45
CA PHE A 90 -24.66 -17.18 10.26
C PHE A 90 -25.76 -16.49 9.42
N ARG A 91 -26.86 -16.11 10.11
CA ARG A 91 -28.01 -15.46 9.46
C ARG A 91 -27.61 -14.10 8.91
N GLY A 92 -27.97 -13.81 7.67
CA GLY A 92 -27.68 -12.51 7.03
C GLY A 92 -26.28 -12.41 6.40
N SER A 93 -25.42 -13.45 6.44
CA SER A 93 -24.08 -13.41 5.88
C SER A 93 -24.03 -12.94 4.40
N LYS A 94 -24.96 -13.43 3.58
CA LYS A 94 -25.05 -13.06 2.15
C LYS A 94 -25.41 -11.57 1.97
N LEU A 95 -26.38 -11.08 2.76
CA LEU A 95 -26.80 -9.68 2.69
C LEU A 95 -25.67 -8.75 3.17
N LEU A 96 -25.03 -9.11 4.28
CA LEU A 96 -23.91 -8.34 4.81
C LEU A 96 -22.73 -8.29 3.82
N LEU A 97 -22.40 -9.42 3.19
CA LEU A 97 -21.36 -9.46 2.16
C LEU A 97 -21.73 -8.61 0.95
N LEU A 98 -23.00 -8.63 0.52
CA LEU A 98 -23.51 -7.77 -0.56
C LEU A 98 -23.35 -6.29 -0.20
N VAL A 99 -23.71 -5.88 1.03
CA VAL A 99 -23.52 -4.49 1.50
C VAL A 99 -22.05 -4.09 1.44
N PHE A 100 -21.14 -4.95 1.91
CA PHE A 100 -19.69 -4.69 1.76
C PHE A 100 -19.27 -4.55 0.30
N MET A 101 -19.74 -5.43 -0.59
CA MET A 101 -19.40 -5.34 -2.02
C MET A 101 -19.92 -4.03 -2.65
N LEU A 102 -21.09 -3.54 -2.23
CA LEU A 102 -21.63 -2.27 -2.72
C LEU A 102 -20.72 -1.08 -2.34
N THR A 103 -19.99 -1.14 -1.24
CA THR A 103 -19.06 -0.06 -0.88
C THR A 103 -17.87 0.07 -1.85
N LEU A 104 -17.50 -1.00 -2.58
CA LEU A 104 -16.47 -0.93 -3.62
C LEU A 104 -16.85 -0.07 -4.82
N VAL A 105 -18.15 0.13 -5.04
CA VAL A 105 -18.65 0.93 -6.16
C VAL A 105 -18.63 2.43 -5.84
N VAL A 106 -18.53 2.78 -4.55
CA VAL A 106 -18.51 4.19 -4.10
C VAL A 106 -17.09 4.74 -4.24
N PRO A 107 -16.86 5.73 -5.12
CA PRO A 107 -15.54 6.36 -5.24
C PRO A 107 -15.12 7.03 -3.92
N SER A 108 -13.88 6.83 -3.52
CA SER A 108 -13.34 7.38 -2.27
C SER A 108 -13.42 8.91 -2.22
N GLU A 109 -13.33 9.57 -3.38
CA GLU A 109 -13.38 11.02 -3.53
C GLU A 109 -14.76 11.60 -3.14
N THR A 110 -15.84 10.85 -3.37
CA THR A 110 -17.20 11.29 -3.01
C THR A 110 -17.41 11.34 -1.49
N THR A 111 -16.64 10.57 -0.74
CA THR A 111 -16.72 10.52 0.73
C THR A 111 -15.81 11.53 1.42
N MET A 112 -15.01 12.30 0.67
CA MET A 112 -14.01 13.21 1.20
C MET A 112 -14.59 14.27 2.13
N VAL A 113 -15.66 14.97 1.72
CA VAL A 113 -16.31 16.02 2.52
C VAL A 113 -16.97 15.44 3.77
N PRO A 114 -17.78 14.36 3.68
CA PRO A 114 -18.28 13.68 4.88
C PRO A 114 -17.18 13.22 5.83
N ARG A 115 -16.07 12.65 5.33
CA ARG A 115 -14.94 12.24 6.17
C ARG A 115 -14.29 13.42 6.88
N TYR A 116 -14.12 14.57 6.21
CA TYR A 116 -13.58 15.78 6.82
C TYR A 116 -14.43 16.21 8.04
N LEU A 117 -15.75 16.31 7.85
CA LEU A 117 -16.68 16.71 8.91
C LEU A 117 -16.64 15.70 10.08
N TYR A 118 -16.60 14.41 9.76
CA TYR A 118 -16.55 13.33 10.74
C TYR A 118 -15.25 13.35 11.55
N TYR A 119 -14.09 13.45 10.90
CA TYR A 119 -12.81 13.53 11.59
C TYR A 119 -12.70 14.76 12.48
N LYS A 120 -13.23 15.89 12.01
CA LYS A 120 -13.26 17.11 12.79
C LYS A 120 -14.15 16.98 14.04
N SER A 121 -15.32 16.37 13.92
CA SER A 121 -16.24 16.14 15.06
C SER A 121 -15.69 15.17 16.11
N LEU A 122 -14.85 14.22 15.70
CA LEU A 122 -14.19 13.26 16.59
C LEU A 122 -12.86 13.76 17.16
N GLY A 123 -12.39 14.95 16.77
CA GLY A 123 -11.07 15.44 17.19
C GLY A 123 -9.89 14.68 16.59
N LEU A 124 -10.11 13.93 15.50
CA LEU A 124 -9.08 13.13 14.82
C LEU A 124 -8.36 13.90 13.71
N PHE A 125 -8.86 15.09 13.36
CA PHE A 125 -8.23 15.94 12.36
C PHE A 125 -6.80 16.28 12.77
N ASP A 126 -5.90 16.38 11.78
CA ASP A 126 -4.47 16.60 12.00
C ASP A 126 -3.76 15.48 12.78
N SER A 127 -4.17 14.24 12.55
CA SER A 127 -3.54 13.06 13.15
C SER A 127 -3.38 11.94 12.12
N LEU A 128 -2.50 10.97 12.37
CA LEU A 128 -2.30 9.81 11.50
C LEU A 128 -3.53 8.88 11.43
N TRP A 129 -4.44 8.98 12.41
CA TRP A 129 -5.67 8.19 12.45
C TRP A 129 -6.60 8.46 11.28
N VAL A 130 -6.53 9.64 10.65
CA VAL A 130 -7.34 9.96 9.46
C VAL A 130 -6.97 9.09 8.24
N VAL A 131 -5.74 8.58 8.22
CA VAL A 131 -5.26 7.63 7.21
C VAL A 131 -5.45 6.19 7.68
N ILE A 132 -5.17 5.89 8.96
CA ILE A 132 -5.22 4.53 9.50
C ILE A 132 -6.64 3.96 9.50
N LEU A 133 -7.64 4.73 9.95
CA LEU A 133 -9.00 4.22 10.16
C LEU A 133 -9.70 3.74 8.87
N PRO A 134 -9.64 4.46 7.73
CA PRO A 134 -10.24 3.99 6.48
C PRO A 134 -9.68 2.66 6.01
N GLU A 135 -8.38 2.45 6.25
CA GLU A 135 -7.66 1.27 5.81
C GLU A 135 -8.14 -0.04 6.48
N LEU A 136 -8.81 0.04 7.65
CA LEU A 136 -9.30 -1.13 8.37
C LEU A 136 -10.47 -1.84 7.67
N SER A 137 -11.27 -1.10 6.91
CA SER A 137 -12.54 -1.57 6.34
C SER A 137 -12.49 -1.82 4.84
N GLU A 138 -11.32 -1.93 4.23
CA GLU A 138 -11.20 -2.09 2.79
C GLU A 138 -11.61 -3.51 2.33
N VAL A 139 -12.73 -3.55 1.62
CA VAL A 139 -13.43 -4.79 1.25
C VAL A 139 -12.63 -5.66 0.28
N PHE A 140 -11.72 -5.08 -0.50
CA PHE A 140 -10.86 -5.83 -1.41
C PHE A 140 -10.09 -6.94 -0.67
N TYR A 141 -9.48 -6.63 0.46
CA TYR A 141 -8.71 -7.62 1.24
C TYR A 141 -9.59 -8.66 1.92
N LEU A 142 -10.80 -8.25 2.34
CA LEU A 142 -11.81 -9.17 2.85
C LEU A 142 -12.16 -10.22 1.79
N MET A 143 -12.46 -9.80 0.57
CA MET A 143 -12.82 -10.69 -0.55
C MET A 143 -11.66 -11.59 -0.96
N LEU A 144 -10.44 -11.05 -1.04
CA LEU A 144 -9.24 -11.82 -1.34
C LEU A 144 -9.06 -12.99 -0.36
N LEU A 145 -9.16 -12.72 0.94
CA LEU A 145 -8.98 -13.74 1.97
C LEU A 145 -10.16 -14.70 2.06
N ILE A 146 -11.41 -14.27 1.82
CA ILE A 146 -12.57 -15.17 1.75
C ILE A 146 -12.35 -16.23 0.67
N GLN A 147 -11.95 -15.81 -0.55
CA GLN A 147 -11.72 -16.74 -1.66
C GLN A 147 -10.62 -17.75 -1.32
N PHE A 148 -9.54 -17.30 -0.71
CA PHE A 148 -8.45 -18.18 -0.30
C PHE A 148 -8.88 -19.16 0.80
N PHE A 149 -9.59 -18.70 1.81
CA PHE A 149 -10.10 -19.55 2.87
C PHE A 149 -11.12 -20.57 2.35
N GLN A 150 -11.94 -20.21 1.37
CA GLN A 150 -12.87 -21.14 0.72
C GLN A 150 -12.18 -22.25 -0.07
N ALA A 151 -10.97 -22.02 -0.58
CA ALA A 151 -10.20 -23.02 -1.31
C ALA A 151 -9.56 -24.09 -0.41
N ILE A 152 -9.41 -23.85 0.89
CA ILE A 152 -8.88 -24.83 1.85
C ILE A 152 -9.92 -25.95 2.04
N PRO A 153 -9.54 -27.25 2.07
CA PRO A 153 -10.46 -28.36 2.29
C PRO A 153 -11.25 -28.22 3.60
N ARG A 154 -12.54 -28.54 3.55
CA ARG A 154 -13.42 -28.47 4.73
C ARG A 154 -13.08 -29.51 5.79
N ASP A 155 -12.58 -30.65 5.36
CA ASP A 155 -12.21 -31.79 6.23
C ASP A 155 -11.23 -31.37 7.34
N LEU A 156 -10.31 -30.42 7.04
CA LEU A 156 -9.38 -29.87 8.04
C LEU A 156 -10.09 -29.11 9.15
N ASN A 157 -11.15 -28.37 8.78
CA ASN A 157 -11.96 -27.64 9.74
C ASN A 157 -12.81 -28.59 10.60
N GLU A 158 -13.41 -29.60 9.97
CA GLU A 158 -14.26 -30.59 10.63
C GLU A 158 -13.45 -31.45 11.59
N ALA A 159 -12.28 -31.94 11.17
CA ALA A 159 -11.37 -32.69 12.04
C ALA A 159 -10.97 -31.89 13.29
N ALA A 160 -10.56 -30.61 13.10
CA ALA A 160 -10.19 -29.76 14.21
C ALA A 160 -11.36 -29.45 15.17
N CYS A 161 -12.60 -29.38 14.65
CA CYS A 161 -13.79 -29.24 15.48
C CYS A 161 -14.06 -30.51 16.31
N ILE A 162 -13.84 -31.71 15.74
CA ILE A 162 -13.97 -33.00 16.45
C ILE A 162 -12.93 -33.07 17.58
N ASP A 163 -11.72 -32.58 17.34
CA ASP A 163 -10.64 -32.46 18.34
C ASP A 163 -10.89 -31.40 19.40
N GLY A 164 -12.04 -30.70 19.37
CA GLY A 164 -12.45 -29.71 20.36
C GLY A 164 -11.77 -28.36 20.21
N ALA A 165 -11.13 -28.07 19.07
CA ALA A 165 -10.50 -26.76 18.85
C ALA A 165 -11.53 -25.63 18.70
N SER A 166 -11.28 -24.49 19.38
CA SER A 166 -12.11 -23.30 19.22
C SER A 166 -11.93 -22.67 17.82
N GLN A 167 -12.93 -21.92 17.35
CA GLN A 167 -12.90 -21.28 16.02
C GLN A 167 -11.69 -20.34 15.83
N LEU A 168 -11.30 -19.61 16.87
CA LEU A 168 -10.10 -18.78 16.86
C LEU A 168 -8.82 -19.59 16.78
N CYS A 169 -8.79 -20.76 17.44
CA CYS A 169 -7.65 -21.68 17.36
C CYS A 169 -7.52 -22.27 15.95
N ILE A 170 -8.63 -22.66 15.32
CA ILE A 170 -8.68 -23.15 13.95
C ILE A 170 -8.18 -22.07 12.97
N LEU A 171 -8.69 -20.83 13.12
CA LEU A 171 -8.21 -19.71 12.31
C LEU A 171 -6.70 -19.53 12.45
N ALA A 172 -6.18 -19.42 13.68
CA ALA A 172 -4.78 -19.10 13.92
C ALA A 172 -3.81 -20.21 13.57
N ARG A 173 -4.20 -21.50 13.78
CA ARG A 173 -3.29 -22.64 13.60
C ARG A 173 -3.43 -23.36 12.26
N ILE A 174 -4.56 -23.19 11.57
CA ILE A 174 -4.82 -23.87 10.29
C ILE A 174 -4.93 -22.84 9.16
N TYR A 175 -5.90 -21.93 9.23
CA TYR A 175 -6.18 -21.03 8.10
C TYR A 175 -5.09 -19.99 7.87
N VAL A 176 -4.59 -19.33 8.91
CA VAL A 176 -3.53 -18.31 8.78
C VAL A 176 -2.24 -18.91 8.21
N PRO A 177 -1.69 -20.01 8.71
CA PRO A 177 -0.49 -20.61 8.13
C PRO A 177 -0.66 -21.10 6.68
N LEU A 178 -1.81 -21.73 6.36
CA LEU A 178 -2.09 -22.23 5.00
C LEU A 178 -2.33 -21.09 4.00
N SER A 179 -2.72 -19.90 4.46
CA SER A 179 -2.98 -18.72 3.62
C SER A 179 -1.82 -17.74 3.53
N GLY A 180 -0.61 -18.20 3.88
CA GLY A 180 0.60 -17.37 3.81
C GLY A 180 0.75 -16.56 2.52
N PRO A 181 0.59 -17.16 1.32
CA PRO A 181 0.68 -16.41 0.05
C PRO A 181 -0.38 -15.30 -0.10
N ALA A 182 -1.63 -15.57 0.31
CA ALA A 182 -2.70 -14.57 0.23
C ALA A 182 -2.49 -13.43 1.23
N ILE A 183 -2.03 -13.75 2.45
CA ILE A 183 -1.69 -12.75 3.47
C ILE A 183 -0.51 -11.91 3.01
N ALA A 184 0.54 -12.51 2.44
CA ALA A 184 1.67 -11.78 1.89
C ALA A 184 1.24 -10.83 0.76
N THR A 185 0.34 -11.27 -0.11
CA THR A 185 -0.27 -10.45 -1.16
C THR A 185 -1.06 -9.27 -0.57
N ALA A 186 -1.89 -9.53 0.44
CA ALA A 186 -2.65 -8.49 1.14
C ALA A 186 -1.72 -7.46 1.82
N VAL A 187 -0.67 -7.91 2.47
CA VAL A 187 0.34 -7.05 3.11
C VAL A 187 1.04 -6.17 2.08
N LEU A 188 1.47 -6.74 0.96
CA LEU A 188 2.17 -6.00 -0.09
C LEU A 188 1.28 -4.93 -0.72
N PHE A 189 0.05 -5.28 -1.12
CA PHE A 189 -0.87 -4.29 -1.69
C PHE A 189 -1.24 -3.21 -0.67
N SER A 190 -1.46 -3.59 0.60
CA SER A 190 -1.69 -2.63 1.68
C SER A 190 -0.52 -1.66 1.83
N PHE A 191 0.71 -2.19 1.84
CA PHE A 191 1.90 -1.37 1.92
C PHE A 191 1.97 -0.36 0.78
N ILE A 192 1.80 -0.82 -0.47
CA ILE A 192 1.89 0.03 -1.66
C ILE A 192 0.81 1.13 -1.61
N ASN A 193 -0.43 0.78 -1.25
CA ASN A 193 -1.54 1.74 -1.19
C ASN A 193 -1.31 2.80 -0.12
N ILE A 194 -0.97 2.40 1.10
CA ILE A 194 -0.79 3.32 2.22
C ILE A 194 0.46 4.19 2.03
N TRP A 195 1.56 3.59 1.56
CA TRP A 195 2.81 4.29 1.29
C TRP A 195 2.65 5.39 0.24
N ASN A 196 1.89 5.11 -0.82
CA ASN A 196 1.62 6.06 -1.90
C ASN A 196 0.41 6.97 -1.64
N ASN A 197 -0.28 6.81 -0.49
CA ASN A 197 -1.43 7.66 -0.18
C ASN A 197 -0.97 9.12 -0.03
N PHE A 198 -1.39 9.92 -0.99
CA PHE A 198 -1.09 11.35 -1.06
C PHE A 198 -2.28 12.18 -0.56
N LEU A 199 -3.50 11.80 -0.97
CA LEU A 199 -4.66 12.67 -0.88
C LEU A 199 -5.14 12.82 0.57
N ASP A 200 -5.32 11.71 1.29
CA ASP A 200 -5.83 11.75 2.66
C ASP A 200 -4.91 12.53 3.62
N PRO A 201 -3.58 12.22 3.70
CA PRO A 201 -2.72 13.00 4.58
C PRO A 201 -2.57 14.45 4.11
N TYR A 202 -2.59 14.73 2.80
CA TYR A 202 -2.55 16.09 2.29
C TYR A 202 -3.75 16.94 2.69
N LEU A 203 -4.95 16.36 2.73
CA LEU A 203 -6.20 17.04 3.04
C LEU A 203 -6.49 17.15 4.54
N PHE A 204 -6.14 16.12 5.29
CA PHE A 204 -6.57 15.99 6.68
C PHE A 204 -5.47 16.23 7.71
N ILE A 205 -4.19 16.29 7.29
CA ILE A 205 -3.05 16.60 8.16
C ILE A 205 -2.48 17.95 7.74
N THR A 206 -2.58 18.95 8.62
CA THR A 206 -2.15 20.32 8.36
C THR A 206 -0.79 20.66 8.96
N SER A 207 -0.41 19.99 10.04
CA SER A 207 0.89 20.17 10.70
C SER A 207 2.03 19.59 9.88
N ILE A 208 3.05 20.37 9.58
CA ILE A 208 4.19 19.95 8.74
C ILE A 208 4.95 18.77 9.37
N ASP A 209 5.14 18.77 10.67
CA ASP A 209 5.83 17.72 11.41
C ASP A 209 5.06 16.39 11.48
N ARG A 210 3.73 16.44 11.33
CA ARG A 210 2.85 15.25 11.33
C ARG A 210 2.60 14.69 9.95
N GLN A 211 3.04 15.38 8.90
CA GLN A 211 2.80 14.96 7.52
C GLN A 211 3.49 13.61 7.23
N MET A 212 2.97 12.89 6.24
CA MET A 212 3.59 11.69 5.67
C MET A 212 4.58 12.07 4.55
N LEU A 213 5.53 11.16 4.25
CA LEU A 213 6.62 11.42 3.31
C LEU A 213 6.12 11.80 1.91
N THR A 214 5.21 11.03 1.34
CA THR A 214 4.73 11.24 -0.04
C THR A 214 4.10 12.63 -0.24
N PRO A 215 3.12 13.10 0.54
CA PRO A 215 2.61 14.45 0.40
C PRO A 215 3.60 15.55 0.84
N ALA A 216 4.51 15.23 1.76
CA ALA A 216 5.52 16.19 2.21
C ALA A 216 6.52 16.59 1.11
N LEU A 217 6.73 15.74 0.09
CA LEU A 217 7.58 16.10 -1.06
C LEU A 217 7.08 17.35 -1.80
N LYS A 218 5.82 17.72 -1.65
CA LYS A 218 5.26 18.97 -2.20
C LYS A 218 5.92 20.22 -1.61
N TYR A 219 6.36 20.18 -0.35
CA TYR A 219 7.03 21.32 0.28
C TYR A 219 8.32 21.74 -0.44
N PHE A 220 8.93 20.86 -1.22
CA PHE A 220 10.08 21.19 -2.06
C PHE A 220 9.70 21.93 -3.34
N GLN A 221 8.41 21.95 -3.73
CA GLN A 221 7.91 22.74 -4.85
C GLN A 221 7.64 24.20 -4.46
N GLU A 222 7.16 24.43 -3.24
CA GLU A 222 6.60 25.72 -2.82
C GLU A 222 7.66 26.74 -2.36
N ARG A 223 8.85 26.28 -1.96
CA ARG A 223 9.93 27.16 -1.46
C ARG A 223 10.86 27.63 -2.59
N GLY A 224 10.47 28.74 -3.24
CA GLY A 224 11.39 29.45 -4.15
C GLY A 224 11.33 29.08 -5.63
N GLY A 225 10.20 28.53 -6.09
CA GLY A 225 10.03 27.99 -7.44
C GLY A 225 10.24 26.49 -7.49
N ALA A 226 9.64 25.84 -8.48
CA ALA A 226 9.69 24.39 -8.60
C ALA A 226 11.14 23.88 -8.74
N ASN A 227 11.74 23.42 -7.65
CA ASN A 227 13.03 22.72 -7.70
C ASN A 227 12.80 21.25 -8.03
N VAL A 228 12.51 21.00 -9.31
CA VAL A 228 12.20 19.67 -9.83
C VAL A 228 13.27 18.64 -9.48
N PRO A 229 14.59 18.90 -9.58
CA PRO A 229 15.60 17.93 -9.17
C PRO A 229 15.53 17.52 -7.70
N VAL A 230 15.26 18.45 -6.78
CA VAL A 230 15.11 18.13 -5.34
C VAL A 230 13.85 17.30 -5.10
N GLN A 231 12.74 17.64 -5.75
CA GLN A 231 11.51 16.86 -5.66
C GLN A 231 11.70 15.44 -6.20
N LEU A 232 12.37 15.29 -7.34
CA LEU A 232 12.67 13.98 -7.92
C LEU A 232 13.67 13.18 -7.08
N ALA A 233 14.62 13.85 -6.40
CA ALA A 233 15.48 13.21 -5.42
C ALA A 233 14.69 12.66 -4.23
N GLY A 234 13.73 13.43 -3.71
CA GLY A 234 12.80 12.97 -2.69
C GLY A 234 11.94 11.79 -3.15
N SER A 235 11.44 11.84 -4.38
CA SER A 235 10.67 10.74 -4.98
C SER A 235 11.53 9.49 -5.18
N ALA A 236 12.80 9.64 -5.57
CA ALA A 236 13.75 8.54 -5.68
C ALA A 236 14.02 7.88 -4.32
N ILE A 237 14.12 8.66 -3.25
CA ILE A 237 14.23 8.12 -1.89
C ILE A 237 12.94 7.40 -1.49
N ALA A 238 11.79 7.99 -1.75
CA ALA A 238 10.49 7.44 -1.36
C ALA A 238 10.16 6.11 -2.07
N ILE A 239 10.71 5.84 -3.25
CA ILE A 239 10.46 4.59 -3.97
C ILE A 239 11.30 3.41 -3.44
N ILE A 240 12.41 3.68 -2.73
CA ILE A 240 13.32 2.63 -2.24
C ILE A 240 12.62 1.58 -1.37
N PRO A 241 11.81 1.92 -0.36
CA PRO A 241 11.12 0.92 0.46
C PRO A 241 10.15 0.04 -0.33
N ILE A 242 9.48 0.61 -1.35
CA ILE A 242 8.57 -0.16 -2.22
C ILE A 242 9.35 -1.20 -3.02
N VAL A 243 10.47 -0.79 -3.63
CA VAL A 243 11.33 -1.69 -4.42
C VAL A 243 11.93 -2.78 -3.53
N LEU A 244 12.40 -2.44 -2.35
CA LEU A 244 12.92 -3.42 -1.39
C LEU A 244 11.83 -4.42 -1.00
N LEU A 245 10.64 -3.95 -0.64
CA LEU A 245 9.53 -4.84 -0.29
C LEU A 245 9.19 -5.78 -1.45
N PHE A 246 9.12 -5.24 -2.69
CA PHE A 246 8.84 -6.05 -3.87
C PHE A 246 9.90 -7.15 -4.08
N ILE A 247 11.19 -6.84 -3.95
CA ILE A 247 12.28 -7.82 -4.09
C ILE A 247 12.12 -8.97 -3.09
N PHE A 248 11.72 -8.68 -1.85
CA PHE A 248 11.53 -9.71 -0.83
C PHE A 248 10.23 -10.52 -1.01
N THR A 249 9.20 -9.92 -1.61
CA THR A 249 7.87 -10.53 -1.71
C THR A 249 7.55 -11.16 -3.07
N GLN A 250 8.33 -10.87 -4.13
CA GLN A 250 8.08 -11.34 -5.51
C GLN A 250 7.90 -12.87 -5.62
N LYS A 251 8.61 -13.66 -4.81
CA LYS A 251 8.49 -15.12 -4.79
C LYS A 251 7.08 -15.60 -4.44
N TYR A 252 6.40 -14.91 -3.53
CA TYR A 252 5.04 -15.29 -3.12
C TYR A 252 4.00 -14.96 -4.19
N PHE A 253 4.27 -13.96 -5.04
CA PHE A 253 3.43 -13.62 -6.19
C PHE A 253 3.46 -14.70 -7.27
N VAL A 254 4.65 -15.17 -7.62
CA VAL A 254 4.81 -16.19 -8.66
C VAL A 254 4.12 -17.49 -8.25
N GLU A 255 4.25 -17.92 -7.00
CA GLU A 255 3.61 -19.12 -6.47
C GLU A 255 2.06 -18.98 -6.40
N GLY A 256 1.56 -17.79 -6.05
CA GLY A 256 0.11 -17.53 -5.98
C GLY A 256 -0.58 -17.59 -7.35
N ILE A 257 0.04 -17.04 -8.39
CA ILE A 257 -0.50 -17.01 -9.76
C ILE A 257 -0.43 -18.39 -10.41
N THR A 258 0.66 -19.12 -10.21
CA THR A 258 0.81 -20.48 -10.78
C THR A 258 -0.17 -21.46 -10.20
N ASN A 259 -0.48 -21.39 -8.90
CA ASN A 259 -1.47 -22.26 -8.24
C ASN A 259 -2.93 -21.91 -8.64
N ALA A 260 -3.22 -20.67 -9.02
CA ALA A 260 -4.52 -20.26 -9.54
C ALA A 260 -4.71 -20.66 -11.03
N GLY A 261 -3.63 -20.72 -11.80
CA GLY A 261 -3.65 -21.02 -13.24
C GLY A 261 -3.71 -22.52 -13.61
N ILE A 262 -3.48 -23.45 -12.68
CA ILE A 262 -3.45 -24.89 -12.96
C ILE A 262 -4.83 -25.56 -12.80
N LYS A 263 -5.88 -24.82 -12.47
CA LYS A 263 -7.27 -25.30 -12.38
C LYS A 263 -8.12 -24.93 -13.61
N GLY A 264 -7.49 -24.79 -14.80
CA GLY A 264 -8.15 -24.69 -16.08
C GLY A 264 -7.94 -25.96 -16.92
#